data_ecb5a31babbe27cd7cfd8e24ce9d8585
#
_entry.id   ecb5a31babbe27cd7cfd8e24ce9d8585
#
_cell.length_a   1.000
_cell.length_b   1.000
_cell.length_c   1.000
_cell.angle_alpha   90.00
_cell.angle_beta   90.00
_cell.angle_gamma   90.00
#
_symmetry.space_group_name_H-M   'P 1'
#
loop_
_entity.id
_entity.type
_entity.pdbx_description
1 polymer ?
#
loop_
_entity_poly.entity_id
_entity_poly.type
_entity_poly.pdbx_seq_one_letter_code
_entity_poly.pdbx_strand_id
1 'polypeptide(L)'
;GKAIAQGRKVHFLPPYRYDNMMWLEELTGIKAAMVKKYASLELIKAVVDLRSIKEACEIIELDLACNIGYEMHTAAMRLCKPGVSEQYIAGVLEGIAASYGSKTSFATILTQHGETLHNHDHSHTLEVGRMMWTDAGAERISNYCSDHTRTVPVGGKFEGRQKDIYNIVLACHGKALELTRPGITYKEVHLEVCKVLAQGLKDLGLMKGNVDDAVAAGAH
;
A
#
# COMPACT_ATOMS: atom_id res chain seq x y z
N GLY A 1 6.77 35.53 -1.60
CA GLY A 1 7.34 36.88 -1.40
C GLY A 1 6.31 37.87 -0.88
N LYS A 2 5.38 38.38 -1.71
CA LYS A 2 4.45 39.46 -1.31
C LYS A 2 3.60 39.15 -0.07
N ALA A 3 3.05 37.94 0.05
CA ALA A 3 2.24 37.54 1.20
C ALA A 3 3.05 37.54 2.51
N ILE A 4 4.29 37.05 2.48
CA ILE A 4 5.20 37.05 3.62
C ILE A 4 5.59 38.48 4.01
N ALA A 5 5.91 39.34 3.03
CA ALA A 5 6.22 40.75 3.26
C ALA A 5 5.04 41.51 3.88
N GLN A 6 3.80 41.06 3.68
CA GLN A 6 2.59 41.59 4.30
C GLN A 6 2.31 41.00 5.70
N GLY A 7 3.22 40.18 6.25
CA GLY A 7 3.03 39.50 7.55
C GLY A 7 1.98 38.39 7.55
N ARG A 8 1.56 37.91 6.36
CA ARG A 8 0.59 36.81 6.26
C ARG A 8 1.26 35.49 6.61
N LYS A 9 0.59 34.66 7.42
CA LYS A 9 1.04 33.30 7.73
C LYS A 9 1.02 32.44 6.47
N VAL A 10 2.10 31.75 6.19
CA VAL A 10 2.20 30.79 5.09
C VAL A 10 2.03 29.39 5.66
N HIS A 11 1.10 28.64 5.09
CA HIS A 11 0.82 27.27 5.48
C HIS A 11 1.38 26.29 4.44
N PHE A 12 2.04 25.24 4.89
CA PHE A 12 2.50 24.14 4.05
C PHE A 12 2.46 22.81 4.81
N LEU A 13 2.36 21.72 4.08
CA LEU A 13 2.44 20.36 4.61
C LEU A 13 3.91 19.98 4.91
N PRO A 14 4.16 19.06 5.85
CA PRO A 14 5.52 18.66 6.17
C PRO A 14 6.17 17.97 4.95
N PRO A 15 7.24 18.55 4.38
CA PRO A 15 7.94 17.94 3.27
C PRO A 15 8.76 16.75 3.74
N TYR A 16 8.78 15.65 2.99
CA TYR A 16 9.68 14.53 3.25
C TYR A 16 10.84 14.47 2.23
N ARG A 17 10.65 14.98 1.02
CA ARG A 17 11.68 15.06 -0.01
C ARG A 17 12.56 16.30 0.21
N TYR A 18 13.86 16.14 0.03
CA TYR A 18 14.82 17.21 0.29
C TYR A 18 14.72 18.36 -0.74
N ASP A 19 14.40 18.05 -1.99
CA ASP A 19 14.12 19.04 -3.03
C ASP A 19 12.98 19.98 -2.63
N ASN A 20 11.88 19.44 -2.09
CA ASN A 20 10.77 20.25 -1.56
C ASN A 20 11.19 21.08 -0.34
N MET A 21 12.11 20.58 0.49
CA MET A 21 12.65 21.37 1.62
C MET A 21 13.47 22.57 1.12
N MET A 22 14.26 22.38 0.05
CA MET A 22 15.04 23.47 -0.57
C MET A 22 14.10 24.51 -1.23
N TRP A 23 13.07 24.07 -1.92
CA TRP A 23 12.05 24.97 -2.48
C TRP A 23 11.36 25.80 -1.39
N LEU A 24 11.00 25.19 -0.29
CA LEU A 24 10.41 25.90 0.84
C LEU A 24 11.40 26.87 1.49
N GLU A 25 12.69 26.56 1.57
CA GLU A 25 13.71 27.50 2.01
C GLU A 25 13.77 28.74 1.11
N GLU A 26 13.80 28.53 -0.21
CA GLU A 26 13.81 29.64 -1.17
C GLU A 26 12.56 30.52 -1.08
N LEU A 27 11.39 29.91 -0.91
CA LEU A 27 10.11 30.63 -0.87
C LEU A 27 9.85 31.33 0.47
N THR A 28 10.32 30.77 1.58
CA THR A 28 9.95 31.22 2.95
C THR A 28 11.11 31.82 3.72
N GLY A 29 12.34 31.54 3.33
CA GLY A 29 13.56 31.88 4.10
C GLY A 29 13.81 30.95 5.29
N ILE A 30 12.97 29.95 5.52
CA ILE A 30 13.16 28.95 6.58
C ILE A 30 14.16 27.92 6.08
N LYS A 31 15.25 27.68 6.85
CA LYS A 31 16.29 26.73 6.48
C LYS A 31 15.71 25.32 6.22
N ALA A 32 16.14 24.65 5.14
CA ALA A 32 15.66 23.33 4.72
C ALA A 32 15.65 22.32 5.88
N ALA A 33 16.69 22.29 6.71
CA ALA A 33 16.77 21.42 7.88
C ALA A 33 15.69 21.70 8.96
N MET A 34 15.05 22.86 8.91
CA MET A 34 14.07 23.31 9.91
C MET A 34 12.64 23.30 9.39
N VAL A 35 12.42 23.25 8.06
CA VAL A 35 11.07 23.43 7.44
C VAL A 35 10.02 22.50 8.05
N LYS A 36 10.37 21.25 8.34
CA LYS A 36 9.41 20.29 8.95
C LYS A 36 8.80 20.78 10.26
N LYS A 37 9.56 21.53 11.06
CA LYS A 37 9.10 22.08 12.36
C LYS A 37 8.08 23.21 12.19
N TYR A 38 8.05 23.85 11.01
CA TYR A 38 7.16 24.97 10.70
C TYR A 38 5.97 24.54 9.84
N ALA A 39 5.81 23.24 9.56
CA ALA A 39 4.62 22.72 8.89
C ALA A 39 3.35 23.05 9.68
N SER A 40 2.29 23.37 8.98
CA SER A 40 1.04 23.82 9.60
C SER A 40 0.15 22.66 10.01
N LEU A 41 -0.06 22.49 11.31
CA LEU A 41 -1.00 21.52 11.84
C LEU A 41 -2.44 21.82 11.41
N GLU A 42 -2.80 23.09 11.31
CA GLU A 42 -4.13 23.52 10.85
C GLU A 42 -4.39 23.09 9.40
N LEU A 43 -3.38 23.24 8.54
CA LEU A 43 -3.47 22.78 7.15
C LEU A 43 -3.55 21.24 7.07
N ILE A 44 -2.75 20.52 7.87
CA ILE A 44 -2.82 19.06 7.93
C ILE A 44 -4.24 18.61 8.30
N LYS A 45 -4.82 19.19 9.36
CA LYS A 45 -6.18 18.85 9.79
C LYS A 45 -7.22 19.16 8.72
N ALA A 46 -7.17 20.33 8.10
CA ALA A 46 -8.09 20.70 7.04
C ALA A 46 -8.02 19.74 5.83
N VAL A 47 -6.80 19.33 5.43
CA VAL A 47 -6.62 18.33 4.36
C VAL A 47 -7.17 16.97 4.77
N VAL A 48 -6.93 16.53 6.01
CA VAL A 48 -7.48 15.27 6.54
C VAL A 48 -9.00 15.30 6.53
N ASP A 49 -9.61 16.37 7.01
CA ASP A 49 -11.08 16.51 7.06
C ASP A 49 -11.70 16.41 5.66
N LEU A 50 -11.11 17.10 4.67
CA LEU A 50 -11.57 17.05 3.28
C LEU A 50 -11.40 15.64 2.64
N ARG A 51 -10.36 14.89 3.02
CA ARG A 51 -10.05 13.59 2.43
C ARG A 51 -10.73 12.42 3.13
N SER A 52 -11.16 12.60 4.38
CA SER A 52 -11.69 11.49 5.20
C SER A 52 -13.04 10.99 4.69
N ILE A 53 -13.88 11.88 4.16
CA ILE A 53 -15.19 11.53 3.61
C ILE A 53 -15.15 11.82 2.11
N LYS A 54 -15.35 10.77 1.29
CA LYS A 54 -15.30 10.88 -0.17
C LYS A 54 -16.63 11.32 -0.72
N GLU A 55 -16.61 12.26 -1.65
CA GLU A 55 -17.76 12.64 -2.45
C GLU A 55 -18.09 11.57 -3.51
N ALA A 56 -19.29 11.60 -4.06
CA ALA A 56 -19.71 10.62 -5.08
C ALA A 56 -18.82 10.62 -6.32
N CYS A 57 -18.33 11.79 -6.76
CA CYS A 57 -17.42 11.90 -7.88
C CYS A 57 -16.03 11.27 -7.60
N GLU A 58 -15.56 11.37 -6.35
CA GLU A 58 -14.30 10.74 -5.92
C GLU A 58 -14.41 9.22 -5.92
N ILE A 59 -15.55 8.68 -5.47
CA ILE A 59 -15.82 7.23 -5.49
C ILE A 59 -15.78 6.70 -6.92
N ILE A 60 -16.37 7.42 -7.88
CA ILE A 60 -16.31 7.04 -9.31
C ILE A 60 -14.85 6.97 -9.81
N GLU A 61 -14.03 7.96 -9.47
CA GLU A 61 -12.62 7.98 -9.87
C GLU A 61 -11.81 6.84 -9.21
N LEU A 62 -12.08 6.55 -7.94
CA LEU A 62 -11.47 5.42 -7.25
C LEU A 62 -11.86 4.08 -7.87
N ASP A 63 -13.15 3.89 -8.19
CA ASP A 63 -13.62 2.66 -8.86
C ASP A 63 -12.97 2.48 -10.23
N LEU A 64 -12.84 3.55 -11.01
CA LEU A 64 -12.14 3.51 -12.29
C LEU A 64 -10.65 3.16 -12.14
N ALA A 65 -9.97 3.70 -11.12
CA ALA A 65 -8.60 3.33 -10.81
C ALA A 65 -8.50 1.85 -10.36
N CYS A 66 -9.44 1.39 -9.54
CA CYS A 66 -9.52 -0.01 -9.09
C CYS A 66 -9.78 -0.99 -10.25
N ASN A 67 -10.57 -0.60 -11.25
CA ASN A 67 -10.78 -1.44 -12.44
C ASN A 67 -9.49 -1.65 -13.23
N ILE A 68 -8.65 -0.62 -13.37
CA ILE A 68 -7.33 -0.78 -13.99
C ILE A 68 -6.44 -1.69 -13.11
N GLY A 69 -6.42 -1.48 -11.80
CA GLY A 69 -5.71 -2.35 -10.86
C GLY A 69 -6.17 -3.80 -10.92
N TYR A 70 -7.47 -4.04 -11.09
CA TYR A 70 -8.02 -5.38 -11.28
C TYR A 70 -7.46 -6.05 -12.56
N GLU A 71 -7.37 -5.35 -13.66
CA GLU A 71 -6.78 -5.89 -14.90
C GLU A 71 -5.29 -6.17 -14.72
N MET A 72 -4.54 -5.29 -14.08
CA MET A 72 -3.13 -5.50 -13.74
C MET A 72 -2.96 -6.80 -12.95
N HIS A 73 -3.67 -6.95 -11.83
CA HIS A 73 -3.55 -8.13 -10.97
C HIS A 73 -4.03 -9.41 -11.64
N THR A 74 -5.08 -9.35 -12.45
CA THR A 74 -5.56 -10.51 -13.21
C THR A 74 -4.53 -10.96 -14.24
N ALA A 75 -3.85 -10.01 -14.89
CA ALA A 75 -2.75 -10.32 -15.80
C ALA A 75 -1.57 -10.97 -15.05
N ALA A 76 -1.18 -10.43 -13.88
CA ALA A 76 -0.14 -11.01 -13.04
C ALA A 76 -0.46 -12.47 -12.68
N MET A 77 -1.69 -12.74 -12.23
CA MET A 77 -2.14 -14.11 -11.90
C MET A 77 -2.05 -15.07 -13.08
N ARG A 78 -2.46 -14.64 -14.27
CA ARG A 78 -2.41 -15.46 -15.50
C ARG A 78 -0.99 -15.74 -15.97
N LEU A 79 -0.09 -14.79 -15.76
CA LEU A 79 1.32 -14.87 -16.15
C LEU A 79 2.20 -15.58 -15.10
N CYS A 80 1.70 -15.79 -13.88
CA CYS A 80 2.42 -16.45 -12.79
C CYS A 80 2.63 -17.94 -13.10
N LYS A 81 3.61 -18.21 -13.95
CA LYS A 81 4.00 -19.57 -14.38
C LYS A 81 5.49 -19.77 -14.19
N PRO A 82 5.93 -21.02 -13.90
CA PRO A 82 7.35 -21.33 -13.83
C PRO A 82 8.09 -20.93 -15.10
N GLY A 83 9.28 -20.36 -14.94
CA GLY A 83 10.13 -19.92 -16.05
C GLY A 83 9.80 -18.53 -16.59
N VAL A 84 8.76 -17.85 -16.11
CA VAL A 84 8.46 -16.48 -16.50
C VAL A 84 9.29 -15.51 -15.65
N SER A 85 9.86 -14.49 -16.27
CA SER A 85 10.62 -13.43 -15.59
C SER A 85 9.68 -12.50 -14.81
N GLU A 86 10.07 -12.14 -13.58
CA GLU A 86 9.39 -11.10 -12.79
C GLU A 86 9.34 -9.77 -13.55
N GLN A 87 10.44 -9.37 -14.20
CA GLN A 87 10.54 -8.15 -15.00
C GLN A 87 9.53 -8.13 -16.16
N TYR A 88 9.31 -9.27 -16.81
CA TYR A 88 8.32 -9.35 -17.89
C TYR A 88 6.91 -9.09 -17.36
N ILE A 89 6.55 -9.69 -16.22
CA ILE A 89 5.23 -9.50 -15.62
C ILE A 89 5.07 -8.04 -15.17
N ALA A 90 6.04 -7.49 -14.47
CA ALA A 90 6.01 -6.08 -14.03
C ALA A 90 5.80 -5.14 -15.22
N GLY A 91 6.55 -5.32 -16.32
CA GLY A 91 6.41 -4.53 -17.54
C GLY A 91 5.01 -4.66 -18.18
N VAL A 92 4.39 -5.84 -18.13
CA VAL A 92 2.99 -6.02 -18.59
C VAL A 92 2.02 -5.23 -17.73
N LEU A 93 2.17 -5.26 -16.40
CA LEU A 93 1.30 -4.50 -15.48
C LEU A 93 1.40 -3.00 -15.74
N GLU A 94 2.60 -2.49 -15.87
CA GLU A 94 2.87 -1.08 -16.18
C GLU A 94 2.30 -0.68 -17.56
N GLY A 95 2.44 -1.59 -18.55
CA GLY A 95 1.85 -1.43 -19.88
C GLY A 95 0.31 -1.36 -19.85
N ILE A 96 -0.33 -2.15 -18.99
CA ILE A 96 -1.78 -2.07 -18.77
C ILE A 96 -2.16 -0.69 -18.23
N ALA A 97 -1.51 -0.20 -17.16
CA ALA A 97 -1.77 1.13 -16.63
C ALA A 97 -1.58 2.22 -17.72
N ALA A 98 -0.49 2.13 -18.47
CA ALA A 98 -0.18 3.08 -19.55
C ALA A 98 -1.22 3.03 -20.69
N SER A 99 -1.81 1.88 -21.01
CA SER A 99 -2.85 1.74 -22.05
C SER A 99 -4.14 2.51 -21.74
N TYR A 100 -4.38 2.79 -20.45
CA TYR A 100 -5.47 3.66 -19.98
C TYR A 100 -5.08 5.13 -19.83
N GLY A 101 -3.90 5.54 -20.31
CA GLY A 101 -3.36 6.89 -20.09
C GLY A 101 -3.01 7.17 -18.63
N SER A 102 -2.90 6.12 -17.82
CA SER A 102 -2.57 6.16 -16.40
C SER A 102 -1.08 5.94 -16.17
N LYS A 103 -0.60 6.32 -14.99
CA LYS A 103 0.71 5.90 -14.49
C LYS A 103 0.51 4.81 -13.45
N THR A 104 1.58 4.18 -13.01
CA THR A 104 1.54 3.37 -11.78
C THR A 104 1.41 4.30 -10.57
N SER A 105 0.61 3.89 -9.57
CA SER A 105 0.40 4.66 -8.32
C SER A 105 1.69 4.79 -7.51
N PHE A 106 2.52 3.77 -7.61
CA PHE A 106 3.84 3.65 -6.99
C PHE A 106 4.67 2.67 -7.83
N ALA A 107 5.96 2.56 -7.55
CA ALA A 107 6.80 1.59 -8.23
C ALA A 107 6.30 0.18 -7.96
N THR A 108 6.02 -0.58 -9.02
CA THR A 108 5.49 -1.94 -8.92
C THR A 108 6.39 -2.81 -8.04
N ILE A 109 5.78 -3.53 -7.11
CA ILE A 109 6.42 -4.56 -6.32
C ILE A 109 5.90 -5.90 -6.83
N LEU A 110 6.78 -6.73 -7.35
CA LEU A 110 6.43 -8.04 -7.86
C LEU A 110 7.63 -8.97 -7.70
N THR A 111 7.50 -9.97 -6.84
CA THR A 111 8.60 -10.90 -6.57
C THR A 111 8.12 -12.23 -6.00
N GLN A 112 8.87 -13.29 -6.22
CA GLN A 112 8.75 -14.55 -5.49
C GLN A 112 9.55 -14.57 -4.18
N HIS A 113 10.27 -13.49 -3.86
CA HIS A 113 11.03 -13.27 -2.64
C HIS A 113 10.31 -12.27 -1.72
N GLY A 114 9.08 -12.63 -1.31
CA GLY A 114 8.23 -11.81 -0.44
C GLY A 114 8.81 -11.53 0.95
N GLU A 115 9.86 -12.25 1.35
CA GLU A 115 10.64 -11.96 2.55
C GLU A 115 11.40 -10.62 2.47
N THR A 116 11.60 -10.09 1.27
CA THR A 116 12.20 -8.77 1.05
C THR A 116 11.09 -7.75 0.78
N LEU A 117 10.65 -7.05 1.82
CA LEU A 117 9.57 -6.07 1.73
C LEU A 117 10.01 -4.83 0.93
N HIS A 118 9.08 -4.26 0.14
CA HIS A 118 9.29 -3.09 -0.72
C HIS A 118 10.46 -3.23 -1.71
N ASN A 119 10.67 -4.44 -2.21
CA ASN A 119 11.70 -4.70 -3.20
C ASN A 119 11.21 -4.30 -4.61
N HIS A 120 11.99 -3.51 -5.31
CA HIS A 120 11.75 -3.09 -6.70
C HIS A 120 12.67 -3.80 -7.69
N ASP A 121 13.41 -4.82 -7.24
CA ASP A 121 14.18 -5.70 -8.11
C ASP A 121 13.26 -6.79 -8.68
N HIS A 122 13.31 -6.96 -9.99
CA HIS A 122 12.53 -7.95 -10.73
C HIS A 122 13.44 -8.90 -11.52
N SER A 123 14.66 -9.13 -11.03
CA SER A 123 15.69 -9.91 -11.74
C SER A 123 15.45 -11.40 -11.74
N HIS A 124 14.53 -11.91 -10.94
CA HIS A 124 14.31 -13.34 -10.78
C HIS A 124 13.39 -13.93 -11.85
N THR A 125 13.53 -15.24 -12.04
CA THR A 125 12.64 -16.08 -12.84
C THR A 125 11.79 -16.93 -11.90
N LEU A 126 10.49 -16.97 -12.11
CA LEU A 126 9.54 -17.67 -11.24
C LEU A 126 9.80 -19.17 -11.20
N GLU A 127 9.84 -19.75 -9.99
CA GLU A 127 10.14 -21.14 -9.71
C GLU A 127 8.94 -21.86 -9.08
N VAL A 128 8.77 -23.14 -9.42
CA VAL A 128 7.78 -24.02 -8.77
C VAL A 128 8.05 -24.10 -7.27
N GLY A 129 6.98 -24.11 -6.46
CA GLY A 129 7.08 -24.16 -4.99
C GLY A 129 7.26 -22.80 -4.33
N ARG A 130 7.34 -21.72 -5.11
CA ARG A 130 7.32 -20.34 -4.62
C ARG A 130 5.93 -19.73 -4.71
N MET A 131 5.74 -18.61 -4.05
CA MET A 131 4.58 -17.74 -4.22
C MET A 131 5.06 -16.41 -4.81
N MET A 132 4.31 -15.89 -5.78
CA MET A 132 4.55 -14.55 -6.31
C MET A 132 3.66 -13.57 -5.56
N TRP A 133 4.28 -12.61 -4.92
CA TRP A 133 3.64 -11.46 -4.31
C TRP A 133 3.65 -10.29 -5.29
N THR A 134 2.50 -9.70 -5.51
CA THR A 134 2.34 -8.53 -6.38
C THR A 134 1.63 -7.43 -5.62
N ASP A 135 2.24 -6.26 -5.58
CA ASP A 135 1.69 -5.04 -5.03
C ASP A 135 1.80 -3.94 -6.09
N ALA A 136 0.67 -3.55 -6.63
CA ALA A 136 0.60 -2.67 -7.79
C ALA A 136 -0.74 -1.94 -7.86
N GLY A 137 -0.72 -0.78 -8.50
CA GLY A 137 -1.91 0.01 -8.76
C GLY A 137 -1.69 1.04 -9.87
N ALA A 138 -2.76 1.73 -10.25
CA ALA A 138 -2.77 2.73 -11.29
C ALA A 138 -3.20 4.10 -10.75
N GLU A 139 -2.48 5.15 -11.15
CA GLU A 139 -2.82 6.55 -10.91
C GLU A 139 -3.50 7.13 -12.16
N ARG A 140 -4.76 7.53 -12.02
CA ARG A 140 -5.50 8.20 -13.09
C ARG A 140 -5.03 9.63 -13.28
N ILE A 141 -5.40 10.22 -14.42
CA ILE A 141 -5.10 11.63 -14.72
C ILE A 141 -5.71 12.60 -13.68
N SER A 142 -6.77 12.17 -13.00
CA SER A 142 -7.39 12.86 -11.86
C SER A 142 -6.61 12.75 -10.54
N ASN A 143 -5.48 12.03 -10.53
CA ASN A 143 -4.65 11.69 -9.38
C ASN A 143 -5.33 10.79 -8.31
N TYR A 144 -6.45 10.14 -8.65
CA TYR A 144 -6.98 9.05 -7.84
C TYR A 144 -6.28 7.74 -8.18
N CYS A 145 -5.94 7.00 -7.14
CA CYS A 145 -5.07 5.83 -7.23
C CYS A 145 -5.78 4.57 -6.78
N SER A 146 -5.46 3.43 -7.41
CA SER A 146 -5.64 2.12 -6.81
C SER A 146 -4.35 1.62 -6.18
N ASP A 147 -4.50 0.75 -5.21
CA ASP A 147 -3.43 0.11 -4.44
C ASP A 147 -3.93 -1.26 -4.00
N HIS A 148 -3.41 -2.32 -4.62
CA HIS A 148 -3.85 -3.69 -4.34
C HIS A 148 -2.66 -4.62 -4.19
N THR A 149 -2.74 -5.50 -3.20
CA THR A 149 -1.80 -6.61 -3.04
C THR A 149 -2.48 -7.94 -3.26
N ARG A 150 -1.85 -8.83 -4.04
CA ARG A 150 -2.28 -10.22 -4.23
C ARG A 150 -1.06 -11.14 -4.23
N THR A 151 -1.25 -12.32 -3.63
CA THR A 151 -0.23 -13.38 -3.60
C THR A 151 -0.81 -14.63 -4.24
N VAL A 152 -0.06 -15.22 -5.17
CA VAL A 152 -0.50 -16.44 -5.86
C VAL A 152 0.65 -17.46 -5.94
N PRO A 153 0.36 -18.77 -5.89
CA PRO A 153 1.40 -19.78 -5.99
C PRO A 153 1.89 -19.91 -7.44
N VAL A 154 3.21 -19.98 -7.62
CA VAL A 154 3.83 -20.24 -8.91
C VAL A 154 3.49 -21.67 -9.34
N GLY A 155 2.88 -21.82 -10.52
CA GLY A 155 2.37 -23.11 -10.98
C GLY A 155 0.93 -23.44 -10.59
N GLY A 156 0.21 -22.52 -9.95
CA GLY A 156 -1.24 -22.58 -9.75
C GLY A 156 -1.73 -23.42 -8.56
N LYS A 157 -0.80 -23.97 -7.75
CA LYS A 157 -1.15 -24.74 -6.54
C LYS A 157 -0.29 -24.34 -5.37
N PHE A 158 -0.91 -24.21 -4.19
CA PHE A 158 -0.18 -24.05 -2.95
C PHE A 158 0.48 -25.37 -2.53
N GLU A 159 1.69 -25.29 -2.02
CA GLU A 159 2.44 -26.43 -1.49
C GLU A 159 2.70 -26.28 0.01
N GLY A 160 2.63 -27.41 0.72
CA GLY A 160 2.91 -27.47 2.15
C GLY A 160 2.15 -26.41 2.96
N ARG A 161 2.87 -25.68 3.81
CA ARG A 161 2.29 -24.66 4.70
C ARG A 161 1.82 -23.38 4.00
N GLN A 162 2.09 -23.20 2.71
CA GLN A 162 1.69 -21.99 1.97
C GLN A 162 0.18 -21.75 2.07
N LYS A 163 -0.63 -22.82 1.89
CA LYS A 163 -2.09 -22.72 1.99
C LYS A 163 -2.55 -22.33 3.39
N ASP A 164 -1.91 -22.87 4.41
CA ASP A 164 -2.28 -22.61 5.81
C ASP A 164 -2.02 -21.13 6.14
N ILE A 165 -0.84 -20.60 5.80
CA ILE A 165 -0.51 -19.17 5.98
C ILE A 165 -1.42 -18.29 5.14
N TYR A 166 -1.66 -18.65 3.87
CA TYR A 166 -2.56 -17.90 3.00
C TYR A 166 -3.97 -17.80 3.59
N ASN A 167 -4.49 -18.89 4.13
CA ASN A 167 -5.82 -18.92 4.77
C ASN A 167 -5.88 -18.03 6.02
N ILE A 168 -4.81 -17.95 6.81
CA ILE A 168 -4.74 -17.02 7.94
C ILE A 168 -4.84 -15.58 7.46
N VAL A 169 -4.05 -15.21 6.42
CA VAL A 169 -4.07 -13.85 5.86
C VAL A 169 -5.45 -13.54 5.24
N LEU A 170 -6.06 -14.51 4.57
CA LEU A 170 -7.42 -14.37 4.03
C LEU A 170 -8.46 -14.15 5.14
N ALA A 171 -8.33 -14.86 6.26
CA ALA A 171 -9.19 -14.65 7.43
C ALA A 171 -8.98 -13.26 8.04
N CYS A 172 -7.74 -12.77 8.09
CA CYS A 172 -7.42 -11.40 8.50
C CYS A 172 -8.12 -10.36 7.61
N HIS A 173 -8.06 -10.55 6.29
CA HIS A 173 -8.72 -9.68 5.33
C HIS A 173 -10.26 -9.70 5.51
N GLY A 174 -10.85 -10.90 5.67
CA GLY A 174 -12.27 -11.05 5.97
C GLY A 174 -12.68 -10.36 7.25
N LYS A 175 -11.85 -10.46 8.31
CA LYS A 175 -12.09 -9.79 9.59
C LYS A 175 -12.06 -8.26 9.47
N ALA A 176 -11.12 -7.73 8.70
CA ALA A 176 -11.06 -6.30 8.43
C ALA A 176 -12.34 -5.81 7.73
N LEU A 177 -12.82 -6.51 6.71
CA LEU A 177 -14.06 -6.18 6.00
C LEU A 177 -15.29 -6.24 6.92
N GLU A 178 -15.39 -7.27 7.76
CA GLU A 178 -16.48 -7.42 8.74
C GLU A 178 -16.57 -6.24 9.72
N LEU A 179 -15.41 -5.75 10.17
CA LEU A 179 -15.34 -4.70 11.19
C LEU A 179 -15.46 -3.30 10.62
N THR A 180 -15.10 -3.08 9.35
CA THR A 180 -15.06 -1.76 8.75
C THR A 180 -16.46 -1.19 8.60
N ARG A 181 -16.78 -0.19 9.43
CA ARG A 181 -18.06 0.53 9.45
C ARG A 181 -17.87 1.94 9.99
N PRO A 182 -18.80 2.87 9.75
CA PRO A 182 -18.75 4.20 10.36
C PRO A 182 -18.64 4.11 11.89
N GLY A 183 -17.74 4.91 12.46
CA GLY A 183 -17.52 5.02 13.90
C GLY A 183 -16.44 4.13 14.49
N ILE A 184 -15.94 3.11 13.74
CA ILE A 184 -14.78 2.34 14.18
C ILE A 184 -13.49 3.05 13.77
N THR A 185 -12.46 2.98 14.60
CA THR A 185 -11.14 3.51 14.25
C THR A 185 -10.31 2.49 13.48
N TYR A 186 -9.40 2.96 12.63
CA TYR A 186 -8.44 2.09 11.95
C TYR A 186 -7.61 1.25 12.92
N LYS A 187 -7.25 1.85 14.08
CA LYS A 187 -6.51 1.17 15.14
C LYS A 187 -7.28 -0.04 15.71
N GLU A 188 -8.58 0.11 15.93
CA GLU A 188 -9.42 -0.99 16.43
C GLU A 188 -9.49 -2.12 15.41
N VAL A 189 -9.71 -1.81 14.13
CA VAL A 189 -9.69 -2.81 13.05
C VAL A 189 -8.33 -3.52 13.01
N HIS A 190 -7.23 -2.77 13.06
CA HIS A 190 -5.88 -3.32 13.04
C HIS A 190 -5.65 -4.30 14.20
N LEU A 191 -5.96 -3.92 15.43
CA LEU A 191 -5.73 -4.77 16.61
C LEU A 191 -6.56 -6.06 16.56
N GLU A 192 -7.79 -6.01 16.10
CA GLU A 192 -8.61 -7.22 15.95
C GLU A 192 -8.09 -8.14 14.83
N VAL A 193 -7.59 -7.59 13.74
CA VAL A 193 -6.91 -8.36 12.68
C VAL A 193 -5.62 -9.01 13.20
N CYS A 194 -4.84 -8.29 14.01
CA CYS A 194 -3.64 -8.83 14.65
C CYS A 194 -3.94 -10.04 15.55
N LYS A 195 -5.09 -10.04 16.25
CA LYS A 195 -5.52 -11.20 17.04
C LYS A 195 -5.79 -12.42 16.16
N VAL A 196 -6.44 -12.24 15.02
CA VAL A 196 -6.70 -13.33 14.05
C VAL A 196 -5.37 -13.89 13.54
N LEU A 197 -4.43 -13.01 13.17
CA LEU A 197 -3.10 -13.41 12.72
C LEU A 197 -2.35 -14.20 13.82
N ALA A 198 -2.24 -13.64 15.02
CA ALA A 198 -1.53 -14.26 16.14
C ALA A 198 -2.15 -15.60 16.53
N GLN A 199 -3.50 -15.71 16.54
CA GLN A 199 -4.16 -16.98 16.81
C GLN A 199 -3.84 -18.03 15.73
N GLY A 200 -3.92 -17.66 14.45
CA GLY A 200 -3.59 -18.56 13.34
C GLY A 200 -2.13 -19.04 13.39
N LEU A 201 -1.19 -18.15 13.68
CA LEU A 201 0.23 -18.53 13.84
C LEU A 201 0.43 -19.46 15.03
N LYS A 202 -0.30 -19.24 16.15
CA LYS A 202 -0.28 -20.10 17.32
C LYS A 202 -0.83 -21.50 17.00
N ASP A 203 -1.95 -21.58 16.28
CA ASP A 203 -2.57 -22.85 15.89
C ASP A 203 -1.66 -23.68 14.98
N LEU A 204 -0.84 -23.04 14.16
CA LEU A 204 0.20 -23.69 13.35
C LEU A 204 1.49 -24.01 14.14
N GLY A 205 1.57 -23.67 15.41
CA GLY A 205 2.76 -23.87 16.25
C GLY A 205 3.93 -22.94 15.92
N LEU A 206 3.67 -21.85 15.17
CA LEU A 206 4.66 -20.83 14.83
C LEU A 206 4.79 -19.73 15.88
N MET A 207 3.81 -19.64 16.78
CA MET A 207 3.78 -18.72 17.91
C MET A 207 3.41 -19.45 19.20
N LYS A 208 3.86 -18.93 20.35
CA LYS A 208 3.56 -19.43 21.71
C LYS A 208 3.06 -18.28 22.58
N GLY A 209 2.41 -18.63 23.69
CA GLY A 209 1.97 -17.64 24.69
C GLY A 209 0.50 -17.22 24.52
N ASN A 210 0.16 -16.12 25.17
CA ASN A 210 -1.18 -15.54 25.10
C ASN A 210 -1.29 -14.60 23.89
N VAL A 211 -2.39 -14.68 23.15
CA VAL A 211 -2.61 -13.89 21.93
C VAL A 211 -2.76 -12.40 22.26
N ASP A 212 -3.51 -12.06 23.30
CA ASP A 212 -3.75 -10.67 23.67
C ASP A 212 -2.45 -9.99 24.14
N ASP A 213 -1.63 -10.71 24.92
CA ASP A 213 -0.31 -10.24 25.37
C ASP A 213 0.63 -10.03 24.17
N ALA A 214 0.61 -10.94 23.18
CA ALA A 214 1.40 -10.82 21.97
C ALA A 214 1.00 -9.59 21.16
N VAL A 215 -0.30 -9.36 20.96
CA VAL A 215 -0.82 -8.19 20.24
C VAL A 215 -0.49 -6.89 20.98
N ALA A 216 -0.64 -6.86 22.32
CA ALA A 216 -0.29 -5.70 23.13
C ALA A 216 1.21 -5.36 23.07
N ALA A 217 2.07 -6.37 22.92
CA ALA A 217 3.52 -6.21 22.77
C ALA A 217 3.97 -5.93 21.31
N GLY A 218 3.06 -5.97 20.34
CA GLY A 218 3.37 -5.84 18.92
C GLY A 218 4.16 -7.03 18.35
N ALA A 219 3.97 -8.23 18.94
CA ALA A 219 4.67 -9.46 18.56
C ALA A 219 3.78 -10.37 17.67
N HIS A 220 3.21 -9.81 16.60
CA HIS A 220 2.32 -10.48 15.65
C HIS A 220 2.79 -10.33 14.21
#